data_94b314cd7abeeb1404e38d6f28e25b31
#
_entry.id   94b314cd7abeeb1404e38d6f28e25b31
#
_cell.length_a   1.000
_cell.length_b   1.000
_cell.length_c   1.000
_cell.angle_alpha   90.00
_cell.angle_beta   90.00
_cell.angle_gamma   90.00
#
_symmetry.space_group_name_H-M   'P 1'
#
loop_
_entity.id
_entity.type
_entity.pdbx_description
1 polymer ?
#
loop_
_entity_poly.entity_id
_entity_poly.type
_entity_poly.pdbx_seq_one_letter_code
_entity_poly.pdbx_strand_id
1 'polypeptide(L)'
;MAGEVTNENEFVAVPFQAEISWDELKKDASGLVPCIIQDYKTGQVLMLAYMNEAAYLETAATGTMCYYSRSRKSRWLKGETSGHFQYVKSLYADCDKDTLLAKVAQKGAACHTGSYSCFFNKVTE
;
A
#
# COMPACT_ATOMS: atom_id res chain seq x y z
N MET A 1 22.53 -19.30 -5.38
CA MET A 1 22.05 -19.01 -6.21
C MET A 1 21.03 -17.96 -6.46
N ALA A 2 20.16 -18.21 -7.29
CA ALA A 2 19.24 -17.17 -7.67
C ALA A 2 18.41 -16.68 -6.50
N GLY A 3 18.12 -17.53 -5.54
CA GLY A 3 17.27 -17.15 -4.43
C GLY A 3 17.85 -16.06 -3.57
N GLU A 4 19.13 -16.02 -3.46
CA GLU A 4 19.74 -15.02 -2.61
C GLU A 4 19.67 -13.65 -3.21
N VAL A 5 19.73 -13.60 -4.52
CA VAL A 5 19.74 -12.32 -5.19
C VAL A 5 18.40 -11.63 -5.05
N THR A 6 17.31 -12.41 -4.99
CA THR A 6 16.00 -11.83 -5.01
C THR A 6 15.67 -11.02 -3.77
N ASN A 7 16.32 -11.32 -2.61
CA ASN A 7 15.99 -10.59 -1.40
C ASN A 7 16.29 -9.10 -1.50
N GLU A 8 17.38 -8.75 -2.15
CA GLU A 8 17.71 -7.35 -2.32
C GLU A 8 16.82 -6.69 -3.35
N ASN A 9 16.42 -7.45 -4.36
CA ASN A 9 15.61 -6.89 -5.44
C ASN A 9 14.19 -6.62 -5.03
N GLU A 10 13.68 -7.21 -3.94
CA GLU A 10 12.30 -6.98 -3.59
C GLU A 10 12.09 -5.56 -3.07
N PHE A 11 13.12 -4.89 -2.55
CA PHE A 11 12.98 -3.54 -2.00
C PHE A 11 13.43 -2.49 -3.01
N VAL A 12 12.90 -2.58 -4.21
CA VAL A 12 13.22 -1.66 -5.29
C VAL A 12 11.94 -0.98 -5.75
N ALA A 13 11.98 0.35 -5.82
CA ALA A 13 10.85 1.14 -6.29
C ALA A 13 10.84 1.10 -7.81
N VAL A 14 9.76 0.55 -8.41
CA VAL A 14 9.63 0.48 -9.85
C VAL A 14 8.34 1.19 -10.24
N PRO A 15 8.42 2.35 -10.90
CA PRO A 15 7.22 3.03 -11.38
C PRO A 15 6.43 2.14 -12.32
N PHE A 16 5.13 2.33 -12.34
CA PHE A 16 4.27 1.54 -13.22
C PHE A 16 3.18 2.42 -13.79
N GLN A 17 2.57 1.94 -14.87
CA GLN A 17 1.43 2.61 -15.47
C GLN A 17 0.16 1.94 -15.00
N ALA A 18 -0.72 2.71 -14.37
CA ALA A 18 -1.97 2.16 -13.87
C ALA A 18 -2.87 1.80 -15.05
N GLU A 19 -3.39 0.57 -15.05
CA GLU A 19 -4.30 0.12 -16.08
C GLU A 19 -5.73 0.56 -15.80
N ILE A 20 -6.02 0.94 -14.56
CA ILE A 20 -7.31 1.49 -14.17
C ILE A 20 -7.07 2.91 -13.73
N SER A 21 -7.75 3.86 -14.38
CA SER A 21 -7.58 5.27 -14.04
C SER A 21 -8.30 5.59 -12.73
N TRP A 22 -7.87 6.66 -12.09
CA TRP A 22 -8.52 7.12 -10.87
C TRP A 22 -10.00 7.39 -11.10
N ASP A 23 -10.35 7.92 -12.29
CA ASP A 23 -11.74 8.23 -12.59
C ASP A 23 -12.63 6.99 -12.64
N GLU A 24 -12.06 5.83 -12.96
CA GLU A 24 -12.82 4.58 -13.01
C GLU A 24 -13.09 4.01 -11.62
N LEU A 25 -12.38 4.48 -10.60
CA LEU A 25 -12.59 4.00 -9.23
C LEU A 25 -13.77 4.70 -8.60
N LYS A 26 -14.50 3.98 -7.76
CA LYS A 26 -15.63 4.55 -7.03
C LYS A 26 -15.14 5.08 -5.70
N LYS A 27 -15.19 6.40 -5.54
CA LYS A 27 -14.73 7.07 -4.34
C LYS A 27 -15.85 7.19 -3.32
N ASP A 28 -15.48 7.27 -2.04
CA ASP A 28 -16.46 7.52 -0.99
C ASP A 28 -16.85 9.01 -0.99
N ALA A 29 -17.67 9.41 -0.01
CA ALA A 29 -18.18 10.78 0.04
C ALA A 29 -17.05 11.80 0.22
N SER A 30 -15.91 11.38 0.73
CA SER A 30 -14.76 12.26 0.92
C SER A 30 -13.79 12.23 -0.26
N GLY A 31 -14.13 11.49 -1.32
CA GLY A 31 -13.25 11.40 -2.48
C GLY A 31 -12.10 10.42 -2.28
N LEU A 32 -12.25 9.45 -1.39
CA LEU A 32 -11.19 8.51 -1.04
C LEU A 32 -11.57 7.09 -1.42
N VAL A 33 -10.54 6.27 -1.64
CA VAL A 33 -10.69 4.84 -1.89
C VAL A 33 -9.86 4.09 -0.86
N PRO A 34 -10.44 3.12 -0.13
CA PRO A 34 -9.66 2.33 0.81
C PRO A 34 -8.75 1.37 0.07
N CYS A 35 -7.60 1.12 0.66
CA CYS A 35 -6.60 0.22 0.11
C CYS A 35 -6.16 -0.75 1.19
N ILE A 36 -6.28 -2.05 0.91
CA ILE A 36 -5.79 -3.11 1.78
C ILE A 36 -4.36 -3.40 1.34
N ILE A 37 -3.44 -3.45 2.29
CA ILE A 37 -2.03 -3.70 1.99
C ILE A 37 -1.65 -5.08 2.51
N GLN A 38 -1.06 -5.89 1.65
CA GLN A 38 -0.77 -7.29 1.89
C GLN A 38 0.68 -7.59 1.52
N ASP A 39 1.34 -8.43 2.33
CA ASP A 39 2.67 -8.91 2.01
C ASP A 39 2.58 -9.79 0.77
N TYR A 40 3.36 -9.46 -0.25
CA TYR A 40 3.26 -10.15 -1.55
C TYR A 40 3.75 -11.60 -1.47
N LYS A 41 4.65 -11.93 -0.52
CA LYS A 41 5.20 -13.27 -0.39
C LYS A 41 4.32 -14.17 0.48
N THR A 42 3.90 -13.67 1.64
CA THR A 42 3.22 -14.50 2.63
C THR A 42 1.71 -14.41 2.55
N GLY A 43 1.19 -13.35 1.94
CA GLY A 43 -0.25 -13.09 1.93
C GLY A 43 -0.76 -12.45 3.21
N GLN A 44 0.12 -12.14 4.16
CA GLN A 44 -0.31 -11.53 5.41
C GLN A 44 -0.85 -10.13 5.15
N VAL A 45 -2.01 -9.82 5.71
CA VAL A 45 -2.58 -8.47 5.62
C VAL A 45 -1.85 -7.59 6.62
N LEU A 46 -1.35 -6.46 6.15
CA LEU A 46 -0.48 -5.60 6.93
C LEU A 46 -1.20 -4.40 7.52
N MET A 47 -2.03 -3.75 6.73
CA MET A 47 -2.73 -2.55 7.17
C MET A 47 -3.82 -2.18 6.18
N LEU A 48 -4.62 -1.19 6.54
CA LEU A 48 -5.57 -0.56 5.63
C LEU A 48 -5.35 0.94 5.69
N ALA A 49 -5.33 1.59 4.54
CA ALA A 49 -5.17 3.03 4.45
C ALA A 49 -6.04 3.55 3.33
N TYR A 50 -6.03 4.87 3.12
CA TYR A 50 -6.88 5.50 2.12
C TYR A 50 -6.04 6.26 1.12
N MET A 51 -6.54 6.36 -0.10
CA MET A 51 -5.88 7.11 -1.16
C MET A 51 -6.83 8.15 -1.72
N ASN A 52 -6.31 9.34 -1.99
CA ASN A 52 -6.96 10.31 -2.85
C ASN A 52 -6.29 10.22 -4.22
N GLU A 53 -6.72 11.05 -5.16
CA GLU A 53 -6.17 11.01 -6.51
C GLU A 53 -4.66 11.23 -6.53
N ALA A 54 -4.19 12.23 -5.78
CA ALA A 54 -2.76 12.55 -5.77
C ALA A 54 -1.94 11.37 -5.25
N ALA A 55 -2.42 10.69 -4.20
CA ALA A 55 -1.71 9.54 -3.64
C ALA A 55 -1.67 8.38 -4.63
N TYR A 56 -2.77 8.14 -5.34
CA TYR A 56 -2.84 7.09 -6.35
C TYR A 56 -1.84 7.34 -7.46
N LEU A 57 -1.81 8.58 -7.97
CA LEU A 57 -0.90 8.93 -9.05
C LEU A 57 0.55 8.89 -8.60
N GLU A 58 0.84 9.32 -7.37
CA GLU A 58 2.19 9.28 -6.85
C GLU A 58 2.68 7.85 -6.67
N THR A 59 1.80 6.95 -6.19
CA THR A 59 2.14 5.54 -6.02
C THR A 59 2.59 4.95 -7.35
N ALA A 60 1.85 5.23 -8.43
CA ALA A 60 2.23 4.73 -9.74
C ALA A 60 3.53 5.35 -10.23
N ALA A 61 3.72 6.63 -9.98
CA ALA A 61 4.89 7.35 -10.47
C ALA A 61 6.18 6.91 -9.77
N THR A 62 6.09 6.44 -8.52
CA THR A 62 7.28 6.09 -7.75
C THR A 62 7.46 4.59 -7.55
N GLY A 63 6.36 3.83 -7.52
CA GLY A 63 6.43 2.40 -7.19
C GLY A 63 6.44 2.12 -5.71
N THR A 64 6.21 3.13 -4.86
CA THR A 64 6.07 2.95 -3.42
C THR A 64 4.71 3.51 -2.99
N MET A 65 4.16 2.94 -1.90
CA MET A 65 2.81 3.30 -1.49
C MET A 65 2.76 4.69 -0.88
N CYS A 66 1.86 5.50 -1.37
CA CYS A 66 1.55 6.81 -0.84
C CYS A 66 0.07 6.84 -0.51
N TYR A 67 -0.28 7.46 0.60
CA TYR A 67 -1.64 7.47 1.11
C TYR A 67 -2.12 8.89 1.41
N TYR A 68 -3.39 9.01 1.74
CA TYR A 68 -3.96 10.23 2.29
C TYR A 68 -4.38 9.96 3.73
N SER A 69 -3.82 10.73 4.66
CA SER A 69 -4.15 10.59 6.08
C SER A 69 -5.44 11.36 6.37
N ARG A 70 -6.48 10.64 6.77
CA ARG A 70 -7.77 11.28 7.07
C ARG A 70 -7.69 12.16 8.32
N SER A 71 -6.96 11.71 9.32
CA SER A 71 -6.86 12.46 10.58
C SER A 71 -6.05 13.73 10.43
N ARG A 72 -4.98 13.68 9.64
CA ARG A 72 -4.12 14.85 9.44
C ARG A 72 -4.51 15.64 8.20
N LYS A 73 -5.43 15.10 7.39
CA LYS A 73 -5.90 15.72 6.15
C LYS A 73 -4.72 16.11 5.26
N SER A 74 -3.81 15.16 5.07
CA SER A 74 -2.60 15.44 4.31
C SER A 74 -2.06 14.17 3.67
N ARG A 75 -1.18 14.37 2.69
CA ARG A 75 -0.45 13.31 2.03
C ARG A 75 0.42 12.57 3.05
N TRP A 76 0.53 11.26 2.87
CA TRP A 76 1.34 10.43 3.74
C TRP A 76 2.11 9.42 2.90
N LEU A 77 3.41 9.70 2.66
CA LEU A 77 4.28 8.74 1.99
C LEU A 77 4.73 7.73 3.03
N LYS A 78 4.32 6.47 2.85
CA LYS A 78 4.65 5.41 3.80
C LYS A 78 6.15 5.18 3.82
N GLY A 79 6.75 5.32 5.00
CA GLY A 79 8.18 5.12 5.17
C GLY A 79 8.99 6.40 5.09
N GLU A 80 8.36 7.53 4.83
CA GLU A 80 9.10 8.79 4.65
C GLU A 80 9.95 9.12 5.88
N THR A 81 9.42 8.88 7.08
CA THR A 81 10.14 9.16 8.31
C THR A 81 10.87 7.94 8.84
N SER A 82 10.22 6.77 8.79
CA SER A 82 10.75 5.55 9.42
C SER A 82 11.70 4.78 8.53
N GLY A 83 11.66 4.99 7.22
CA GLY A 83 12.38 4.17 6.26
C GLY A 83 11.67 2.86 5.94
N HIS A 84 10.49 2.61 6.52
CA HIS A 84 9.76 1.37 6.30
C HIS A 84 8.84 1.51 5.10
N PHE A 85 9.45 1.63 3.93
CA PHE A 85 8.71 1.81 2.67
C PHE A 85 7.98 0.53 2.27
N GLN A 86 6.97 0.71 1.43
CA GLN A 86 6.21 -0.40 0.85
C GLN A 86 6.40 -0.34 -0.66
N TYR A 87 7.10 -1.33 -1.19
CA TYR A 87 7.43 -1.39 -2.62
C TYR A 87 6.36 -2.20 -3.33
N VAL A 88 5.70 -1.57 -4.30
CA VAL A 88 4.54 -2.17 -4.97
C VAL A 88 4.98 -3.31 -5.86
N LYS A 89 4.37 -4.48 -5.69
CA LYS A 89 4.56 -5.63 -6.57
C LYS A 89 3.36 -5.80 -7.49
N SER A 90 2.15 -5.57 -6.96
CA SER A 90 0.94 -5.57 -7.79
C SER A 90 -0.13 -4.78 -7.07
N LEU A 91 -1.09 -4.27 -7.85
CA LEU A 91 -2.17 -3.45 -7.34
C LEU A 91 -3.43 -3.82 -8.10
N TYR A 92 -4.49 -4.12 -7.37
CA TYR A 92 -5.76 -4.57 -7.93
C TYR A 92 -6.91 -3.73 -7.40
N ALA A 93 -7.95 -3.57 -8.23
CA ALA A 93 -9.23 -3.05 -7.74
C ALA A 93 -10.17 -4.25 -7.59
N ASP A 94 -11.13 -4.15 -6.67
CA ASP A 94 -12.07 -5.23 -6.48
C ASP A 94 -13.18 -5.20 -7.55
N CYS A 95 -14.17 -6.07 -7.41
CA CYS A 95 -15.14 -6.32 -8.49
C CYS A 95 -15.95 -5.08 -8.88
N ASP A 96 -16.22 -4.19 -7.94
CA ASP A 96 -16.97 -2.96 -8.24
C ASP A 96 -16.09 -1.72 -8.17
N LYS A 97 -14.77 -1.89 -8.07
CA LYS A 97 -13.79 -0.82 -8.16
C LYS A 97 -13.92 0.23 -7.05
N ASP A 98 -14.33 -0.18 -5.87
CA ASP A 98 -14.42 0.73 -4.73
C ASP A 98 -13.40 0.44 -3.64
N THR A 99 -12.53 -0.56 -3.83
CA THR A 99 -11.50 -0.95 -2.87
C THR A 99 -10.28 -1.43 -3.64
N LEU A 100 -9.11 -1.06 -3.16
CA LEU A 100 -7.85 -1.48 -3.76
C LEU A 100 -7.17 -2.53 -2.89
N LEU A 101 -6.41 -3.41 -3.51
CA LEU A 101 -5.54 -4.36 -2.83
C LEU A 101 -4.14 -4.20 -3.38
N ALA A 102 -3.21 -3.81 -2.52
CA ALA A 102 -1.82 -3.65 -2.90
C ALA A 102 -1.00 -4.78 -2.30
N LYS A 103 -0.29 -5.50 -3.14
CA LYS A 103 0.67 -6.51 -2.70
C LYS A 103 2.04 -5.89 -2.77
N VAL A 104 2.71 -5.83 -1.62
CA VAL A 104 3.95 -5.06 -1.49
C VAL A 104 5.05 -5.87 -0.85
N ALA A 105 6.28 -5.45 -1.09
CA ALA A 105 7.43 -5.85 -0.28
C ALA A 105 7.53 -4.84 0.85
N GLN A 106 7.26 -5.28 2.07
CA GLN A 106 7.26 -4.40 3.24
C GLN A 106 8.65 -4.40 3.86
N LYS A 107 9.30 -3.25 3.85
CA LYS A 107 10.59 -3.11 4.50
C LYS A 107 10.34 -2.70 5.95
N GLY A 108 10.72 -3.56 6.90
CA GLY A 108 10.47 -3.29 8.31
C GLY A 108 9.01 -3.46 8.68
N ALA A 109 8.58 -2.74 9.69
CA ALA A 109 7.23 -2.86 10.23
C ALA A 109 6.25 -1.95 9.50
N ALA A 110 5.05 -2.44 9.25
CA ALA A 110 4.00 -1.62 8.65
C ALA A 110 3.36 -0.72 9.70
N CYS A 111 3.30 -1.17 10.95
CA CYS A 111 2.62 -0.43 12.01
C CYS A 111 3.58 0.50 12.75
N HIS A 112 3.09 1.69 13.13
CA HIS A 112 3.90 2.65 13.86
C HIS A 112 4.30 2.14 15.24
N THR A 113 3.65 1.09 15.74
CA THR A 113 4.01 0.47 17.03
C THR A 113 5.23 -0.42 16.93
N GLY A 114 5.72 -0.68 15.71
CA GLY A 114 6.81 -1.61 15.50
C GLY A 114 6.36 -3.01 15.11
N SER A 115 5.06 -3.27 15.12
CA SER A 115 4.53 -4.56 14.68
C SER A 115 4.58 -4.66 13.17
N TYR A 116 4.90 -5.85 12.65
CA TYR A 116 4.94 -6.06 11.21
C TYR A 116 3.56 -5.80 10.57
N SER A 117 2.50 -6.28 11.21
CA SER A 117 1.12 -6.02 10.79
C SER A 117 0.42 -5.14 11.81
N CYS A 118 -0.50 -4.32 11.35
CA CYS A 118 -1.35 -3.53 12.23
C CYS A 118 -2.43 -4.38 12.90
N PHE A 119 -2.70 -5.58 12.35
CA PHE A 119 -3.83 -6.39 12.81
C PHE A 119 -3.37 -7.39 13.87
N PHE A 120 -3.17 -6.91 15.09
CA PHE A 120 -2.71 -7.76 16.19
C PHE A 120 -3.64 -7.76 17.40
N ASN A 121 -4.74 -7.02 17.35
CA ASN A 121 -5.73 -7.01 18.44
C ASN A 121 -6.80 -8.04 18.14
N LYS A 122 -6.78 -9.16 18.88
CA LYS A 122 -7.74 -10.23 18.63
C LYS A 122 -9.10 -9.86 19.18
N VAL A 123 -10.13 -9.94 18.34
CA VAL A 123 -11.51 -9.70 18.75
C VAL A 123 -12.19 -11.01 19.13
N THR A 124 -11.84 -12.10 18.45
CA THR A 124 -12.45 -13.41 18.70
C THR A 124 -11.43 -14.49 18.37
N GLU A 125 -11.75 -15.73 18.82
CA GLU A 125 -10.90 -16.86 18.47
C GLU A 125 -10.82 -17.09 16.96
#